data_cf82685e626bdfe973e08f33daa64912
#
_entry.id   cf82685e626bdfe973e08f33daa64912
#
_cell.length_a   1.000
_cell.length_b   1.000
_cell.length_c   1.000
_cell.angle_alpha   90.00
_cell.angle_beta   90.00
_cell.angle_gamma   90.00
#
_symmetry.space_group_name_H-M   'P 1'
#
loop_
_entity.id
_entity.type
_entity.pdbx_description
1 polymer ?
#
loop_
_entity_poly.entity_id
_entity_poly.type
_entity_poly.pdbx_seq_one_letter_code
_entity_poly.pdbx_strand_id
1 'polypeptide(L)'
;MSVSVLVVDDEPDVALLFRQQFRREIRDGTYVMHIANSGEMALEQLAGGIEPTLIVILSDINMPGMDGLQLLQKIKEQRPDLPVMMVTAYGDDERRRRASELGAVEFITKPVDFNALKAQLRHLPTAAD
;
A
#
# COMPACT_ATOMS: atom_id res chain seq x y z
N MET A 1 -4.68 -10.42 15.90
CA MET A 1 -4.11 -10.97 14.66
C MET A 1 -3.39 -9.86 13.93
N SER A 2 -2.16 -10.13 13.48
CA SER A 2 -1.35 -9.13 12.79
C SER A 2 -1.65 -9.08 11.30
N VAL A 3 -1.54 -7.88 10.73
CA VAL A 3 -1.70 -7.66 9.30
C VAL A 3 -0.40 -7.06 8.77
N SER A 4 0.07 -7.56 7.64
CA SER A 4 1.22 -6.97 6.95
C SER A 4 0.77 -5.77 6.13
N VAL A 5 1.46 -4.65 6.28
CA VAL A 5 1.25 -3.47 5.45
C VAL A 5 2.49 -3.29 4.60
N LEU A 6 2.34 -3.44 3.30
CA LEU A 6 3.44 -3.23 2.35
C LEU A 6 3.32 -1.82 1.78
N VAL A 7 4.26 -0.96 2.14
CA VAL A 7 4.31 0.42 1.66
C VAL A 7 5.29 0.50 0.51
N VAL A 8 4.81 0.95 -0.65
CA VAL A 8 5.63 1.08 -1.86
C VAL A 8 5.77 2.56 -2.20
N ASP A 9 6.98 3.08 -2.02
CA ASP A 9 7.29 4.48 -2.29
C ASP A 9 8.79 4.61 -2.52
N ASP A 10 9.19 5.36 -3.55
CA ASP A 10 10.59 5.52 -3.90
C ASP A 10 11.33 6.53 -3.00
N GLU A 11 10.60 7.29 -2.18
CA GLU A 11 11.20 8.27 -1.28
C GLU A 11 11.52 7.64 0.08
N PRO A 12 12.81 7.58 0.49
CA PRO A 12 13.19 6.96 1.77
C PRO A 12 12.56 7.64 2.99
N ASP A 13 12.34 8.96 2.91
CA ASP A 13 11.76 9.71 4.03
C ASP A 13 10.32 9.27 4.31
N VAL A 14 9.59 8.85 3.28
CA VAL A 14 8.22 8.38 3.43
C VAL A 14 8.20 7.08 4.23
N ALA A 15 9.14 6.18 3.97
CA ALA A 15 9.25 4.92 4.72
C ALA A 15 9.48 5.19 6.21
N LEU A 16 10.39 6.11 6.53
CA LEU A 16 10.65 6.49 7.92
C LEU A 16 9.42 7.10 8.58
N LEU A 17 8.71 7.94 7.85
CA LEU A 17 7.51 8.59 8.37
C LEU A 17 6.42 7.56 8.70
N PHE A 18 6.22 6.57 7.82
CA PHE A 18 5.26 5.51 8.08
C PHE A 18 5.63 4.72 9.33
N ARG A 19 6.90 4.38 9.50
CA ARG A 19 7.34 3.64 10.69
C ARG A 19 7.12 4.45 11.96
N GLN A 20 7.36 5.75 11.92
CA GLN A 20 7.15 6.63 13.08
C GLN A 20 5.66 6.75 13.41
N GLN A 21 4.84 6.98 12.40
CA GLN A 21 3.40 7.20 12.60
C GLN A 21 2.67 5.93 13.04
N PHE A 22 3.19 4.76 12.65
CA PHE A 22 2.62 3.48 13.05
C PHE A 22 3.38 2.81 14.19
N ARG A 23 4.26 3.53 14.86
CA ARG A 23 5.13 2.97 15.91
C ARG A 23 4.35 2.21 16.97
N ARG A 24 3.21 2.76 17.41
CA ARG A 24 2.39 2.12 18.44
C ARG A 24 1.81 0.81 17.93
N GLU A 25 1.25 0.83 16.75
CA GLU A 25 0.64 -0.36 16.14
C GLU A 25 1.65 -1.44 15.84
N ILE A 26 2.86 -1.04 15.43
CA ILE A 26 3.95 -2.00 15.22
C ILE A 26 4.35 -2.63 16.54
N ARG A 27 4.53 -1.83 17.58
CA ARG A 27 4.91 -2.33 18.90
C ARG A 27 3.86 -3.28 19.46
N ASP A 28 2.59 -2.97 19.24
CA ASP A 28 1.49 -3.78 19.78
C ASP A 28 1.20 -5.03 18.93
N GLY A 29 1.89 -5.17 17.81
CA GLY A 29 1.69 -6.32 16.92
C GLY A 29 0.46 -6.23 16.03
N THR A 30 -0.19 -5.07 15.97
CA THR A 30 -1.35 -4.87 15.10
C THR A 30 -0.95 -4.92 13.64
N TYR A 31 0.13 -4.23 13.28
CA TYR A 31 0.67 -4.20 11.92
C TYR A 31 2.15 -4.56 11.91
N VAL A 32 2.55 -5.28 10.86
CA VAL A 32 3.95 -5.47 10.52
C VAL A 32 4.21 -4.68 9.26
N MET A 33 5.13 -3.72 9.33
CA MET A 33 5.44 -2.85 8.20
C MET A 33 6.52 -3.44 7.32
N HIS A 34 6.23 -3.52 6.02
CA HIS A 34 7.19 -3.90 5.00
C HIS A 34 7.34 -2.72 4.05
N ILE A 35 8.55 -2.45 3.62
CA ILE A 35 8.85 -1.30 2.76
C ILE A 35 9.46 -1.81 1.46
N ALA A 36 8.94 -1.32 0.34
CA ALA A 36 9.55 -1.52 -0.97
C ALA A 36 9.78 -0.15 -1.60
N ASN A 37 10.96 0.06 -2.17
CA ASN A 37 11.32 1.35 -2.77
C ASN A 37 11.02 1.41 -4.27
N SER A 38 10.45 0.36 -4.82
CA SER A 38 10.07 0.29 -6.23
C SER A 38 8.98 -0.76 -6.42
N GLY A 39 8.30 -0.69 -7.56
CA GLY A 39 7.31 -1.71 -7.92
C GLY A 39 7.95 -3.09 -8.07
N GLU A 40 9.14 -3.15 -8.66
CA GLU A 40 9.87 -4.39 -8.84
C GLU A 40 10.18 -5.04 -7.50
N MET A 41 10.66 -4.26 -6.54
CA MET A 41 10.94 -4.77 -5.20
C MET A 41 9.68 -5.28 -4.52
N ALA A 42 8.56 -4.56 -4.69
CA ALA A 42 7.28 -4.98 -4.11
C ALA A 42 6.86 -6.34 -4.66
N LEU A 43 6.98 -6.54 -5.97
CA LEU A 43 6.63 -7.82 -6.60
C LEU A 43 7.55 -8.94 -6.12
N GLU A 44 8.84 -8.66 -5.96
CA GLU A 44 9.78 -9.65 -5.42
C GLU A 44 9.42 -10.06 -4.00
N GLN A 45 9.07 -9.10 -3.16
CA GLN A 45 8.67 -9.40 -1.79
C GLN A 45 7.40 -10.24 -1.75
N LEU A 46 6.42 -9.92 -2.58
CA LEU A 46 5.19 -10.69 -2.65
C LEU A 46 5.44 -12.12 -3.15
N ALA A 47 6.32 -12.29 -4.14
CA ALA A 47 6.66 -13.61 -4.67
C ALA A 47 7.43 -14.44 -3.65
N GLY A 48 8.28 -13.80 -2.84
CA GLY A 48 9.06 -14.48 -1.82
C GLY A 48 8.27 -14.83 -0.56
N GLY A 49 7.06 -14.33 -0.45
CA GLY A 49 6.21 -14.54 0.71
C GLY A 49 6.40 -13.47 1.77
N ILE A 50 5.30 -12.83 2.14
CA ILE A 50 5.27 -11.83 3.21
C ILE A 50 4.52 -12.43 4.40
N GLU A 51 5.13 -12.33 5.57
CA GLU A 51 4.50 -12.77 6.81
C GLU A 51 4.26 -11.59 7.75
N PRO A 52 3.11 -11.46 8.39
CA PRO A 52 1.90 -12.30 8.24
C PRO A 52 1.29 -12.27 6.84
N THR A 53 0.55 -13.30 6.48
CA THR A 53 -0.01 -13.44 5.12
C THR A 53 -1.23 -12.58 4.84
N LEU A 54 -1.82 -11.98 5.86
CA LEU A 54 -2.88 -10.99 5.67
C LEU A 54 -2.20 -9.68 5.25
N ILE A 55 -2.32 -9.30 3.99
CA ILE A 55 -1.53 -8.23 3.41
C ILE A 55 -2.43 -7.12 2.88
N VAL A 56 -2.08 -5.89 3.22
CA VAL A 56 -2.64 -4.67 2.62
C VAL A 56 -1.49 -3.93 1.95
N ILE A 57 -1.71 -3.46 0.73
CA ILE A 57 -0.67 -2.76 -0.03
C ILE A 57 -1.04 -1.29 -0.15
N LEU A 58 -0.10 -0.41 0.19
CA LEU A 58 -0.19 1.04 -0.05
C LEU A 58 0.88 1.41 -1.04
N SER A 59 0.49 1.93 -2.20
CA SER A 59 1.45 2.31 -3.23
C SER A 59 1.26 3.74 -3.69
N ASP A 60 2.36 4.47 -3.79
CA ASP A 60 2.38 5.74 -4.49
C ASP A 60 2.12 5.46 -5.98
N ILE A 61 1.38 6.35 -6.63
CA ILE A 61 1.14 6.25 -8.07
C ILE A 61 2.37 6.70 -8.85
N ASN A 62 2.99 7.79 -8.41
CA ASN A 62 4.10 8.41 -9.14
C ASN A 62 5.44 7.89 -8.67
N MET A 63 6.00 6.94 -9.40
CA MET A 63 7.32 6.38 -9.13
C MET A 63 8.09 6.24 -10.44
N PRO A 64 9.42 6.40 -10.42
CA PRO A 64 10.22 6.17 -11.64
C PRO A 64 10.22 4.69 -12.01
N GLY A 65 10.36 4.43 -13.30
CA GLY A 65 10.30 3.06 -13.82
C GLY A 65 8.87 2.54 -13.79
N MET A 66 8.64 1.46 -13.06
CA MET A 66 7.29 0.94 -12.88
C MET A 66 6.52 1.88 -11.95
N ASP A 67 5.47 2.52 -12.47
CA ASP A 67 4.63 3.40 -11.64
C ASP A 67 3.58 2.58 -10.86
N GLY A 68 2.82 3.29 -10.01
CA GLY A 68 1.84 2.63 -9.16
C GLY A 68 0.71 1.97 -9.93
N LEU A 69 0.32 2.51 -11.08
CA LEU A 69 -0.74 1.91 -11.91
C LEU A 69 -0.29 0.59 -12.52
N GLN A 70 0.96 0.56 -13.02
CA GLN A 70 1.53 -0.67 -13.55
C GLN A 70 1.69 -1.73 -12.47
N LEU A 71 2.13 -1.32 -11.28
CA LEU A 71 2.25 -2.22 -10.14
C LEU A 71 0.88 -2.78 -9.75
N LEU A 72 -0.13 -1.93 -9.66
CA LEU A 72 -1.50 -2.34 -9.32
C LEU A 72 -2.00 -3.40 -10.32
N GLN A 73 -1.79 -3.16 -11.60
CA GLN A 73 -2.21 -4.11 -12.63
C GLN A 73 -1.55 -5.47 -12.44
N LYS A 74 -0.23 -5.49 -12.20
CA LYS A 74 0.50 -6.73 -12.00
C LYS A 74 0.07 -7.47 -10.74
N ILE A 75 -0.17 -6.74 -9.66
CA ILE A 75 -0.66 -7.36 -8.43
C ILE A 75 -2.01 -8.00 -8.66
N LYS A 76 -2.93 -7.30 -9.31
CA LYS A 76 -4.27 -7.83 -9.56
C LYS A 76 -4.27 -9.04 -10.51
N GLU A 77 -3.32 -9.12 -11.42
CA GLU A 77 -3.15 -10.29 -12.28
C GLU A 77 -2.70 -11.52 -11.49
N GLN A 78 -1.80 -11.33 -10.53
CA GLN A 78 -1.20 -12.42 -9.75
C GLN A 78 -1.97 -12.74 -8.47
N ARG A 79 -2.44 -11.71 -7.79
CA ARG A 79 -3.11 -11.82 -6.50
C ARG A 79 -4.31 -10.88 -6.46
N PRO A 80 -5.41 -11.24 -7.17
CA PRO A 80 -6.59 -10.36 -7.24
C PRO A 80 -7.29 -10.16 -5.89
N ASP A 81 -7.00 -10.99 -4.92
CA ASP A 81 -7.57 -10.94 -3.57
C ASP A 81 -6.94 -9.87 -2.69
N LEU A 82 -5.74 -9.38 -3.04
CA LEU A 82 -5.04 -8.43 -2.18
C LEU A 82 -5.63 -7.02 -2.32
N PRO A 83 -5.99 -6.36 -1.20
CA PRO A 83 -6.44 -4.98 -1.26
C PRO A 83 -5.25 -4.03 -1.51
N VAL A 84 -5.42 -3.14 -2.47
CA VAL A 84 -4.41 -2.15 -2.82
C VAL A 84 -5.00 -0.76 -2.65
N MET A 85 -4.38 0.05 -1.80
CA MET A 85 -4.69 1.46 -1.62
C MET A 85 -3.68 2.28 -2.40
N MET A 86 -4.13 3.35 -3.04
CA MET A 86 -3.26 4.22 -3.82
C MET A 86 -3.08 5.56 -3.12
N VAL A 87 -1.85 6.03 -3.10
CA VAL A 87 -1.51 7.35 -2.58
C VAL A 87 -1.35 8.28 -3.79
N THR A 88 -2.19 9.31 -3.85
CA THR A 88 -2.30 10.16 -5.04
C THR A 88 -1.95 11.60 -4.74
N ALA A 89 -1.46 12.33 -5.75
CA ALA A 89 -1.28 13.76 -5.64
C ALA A 89 -2.62 14.47 -5.79
N TYR A 90 -2.74 15.63 -5.15
CA TYR A 90 -3.91 16.47 -5.30
C TYR A 90 -4.10 16.86 -6.76
N GLY A 91 -5.33 16.71 -7.25
CA GLY A 91 -5.65 17.09 -8.63
C GLY A 91 -5.37 16.03 -9.68
N ASP A 92 -4.89 14.86 -9.28
CA ASP A 92 -4.58 13.79 -10.23
C ASP A 92 -5.79 12.88 -10.44
N ASP A 93 -6.89 13.45 -10.94
CA ASP A 93 -8.16 12.76 -11.06
C ASP A 93 -8.15 11.66 -12.12
N GLU A 94 -7.40 11.85 -13.20
CA GLU A 94 -7.36 10.87 -14.27
C GLU A 94 -6.68 9.57 -13.83
N ARG A 95 -5.53 9.69 -13.15
CA ARG A 95 -4.83 8.50 -12.64
C ARG A 95 -5.63 7.82 -11.55
N ARG A 96 -6.31 8.61 -10.72
CA ARG A 96 -7.18 8.06 -9.69
C ARG A 96 -8.30 7.24 -10.29
N ARG A 97 -8.95 7.77 -11.34
CA ARG A 97 -9.99 7.04 -12.05
C ARG A 97 -9.46 5.73 -12.64
N ARG A 98 -8.28 5.80 -13.25
CA ARG A 98 -7.65 4.62 -13.84
C ARG A 98 -7.32 3.58 -12.79
N ALA A 99 -6.81 4.00 -11.63
CA ALA A 99 -6.54 3.09 -10.53
C ALA A 99 -7.81 2.42 -10.03
N SER A 100 -8.90 3.17 -9.96
CA SER A 100 -10.20 2.62 -9.58
C SER A 100 -10.65 1.53 -10.56
N GLU A 101 -10.50 1.78 -11.85
CA GLU A 101 -10.83 0.81 -12.89
C GLU A 101 -9.98 -0.45 -12.78
N LEU A 102 -8.73 -0.30 -12.35
CA LEU A 102 -7.80 -1.42 -12.19
C LEU A 102 -8.00 -2.17 -10.86
N GLY A 103 -8.90 -1.71 -10.01
CA GLY A 103 -9.27 -2.44 -8.81
C GLY A 103 -8.71 -1.92 -7.49
N ALA A 104 -8.17 -0.70 -7.45
CA ALA A 104 -7.77 -0.09 -6.18
C ALA A 104 -9.00 0.07 -5.28
N VAL A 105 -8.84 -0.26 -4.00
CA VAL A 105 -9.97 -0.26 -3.06
C VAL A 105 -10.15 1.06 -2.33
N GLU A 106 -9.09 1.85 -2.19
CA GLU A 106 -9.13 3.13 -1.49
C GLU A 106 -8.06 4.07 -2.02
N PHE A 107 -8.26 5.35 -1.75
CA PHE A 107 -7.33 6.41 -2.17
C PHE A 107 -7.00 7.32 -1.01
N ILE A 108 -5.73 7.70 -0.92
CA ILE A 108 -5.24 8.67 0.06
C ILE A 108 -4.59 9.81 -0.74
N THR A 109 -5.01 11.04 -0.51
CA THR A 109 -4.42 12.19 -1.16
C THR A 109 -3.28 12.74 -0.31
N LYS A 110 -2.14 13.06 -0.94
CA LYS A 110 -1.01 13.68 -0.24
C LYS A 110 -1.33 15.13 0.11
N PRO A 111 -0.86 15.64 1.26
CA PRO A 111 -0.09 14.94 2.29
C PRO A 111 -0.96 13.94 3.07
N VAL A 112 -0.36 12.82 3.46
CA VAL A 112 -1.10 11.74 4.11
C VAL A 112 -1.58 12.19 5.49
N ASP A 113 -2.89 12.06 5.73
CA ASP A 113 -3.47 12.18 7.06
C ASP A 113 -3.44 10.78 7.68
N PHE A 114 -2.50 10.56 8.60
CA PHE A 114 -2.30 9.21 9.17
C PHE A 114 -3.47 8.74 10.02
N ASN A 115 -4.19 9.65 10.67
CA ASN A 115 -5.37 9.26 11.43
C ASN A 115 -6.47 8.74 10.50
N ALA A 116 -6.69 9.41 9.37
CA ALA A 116 -7.64 8.96 8.37
C ALA A 116 -7.20 7.63 7.75
N LEU A 117 -5.90 7.49 7.46
CA LEU A 117 -5.35 6.26 6.91
C LEU A 117 -5.57 5.08 7.86
N LYS A 118 -5.28 5.27 9.14
CA LYS A 118 -5.49 4.21 10.15
C LYS A 118 -6.95 3.81 10.23
N ALA A 119 -7.88 4.77 10.14
CA ALA A 119 -9.30 4.48 10.14
C ALA A 119 -9.68 3.66 8.91
N GLN A 120 -9.17 4.01 7.74
CA GLN A 120 -9.44 3.26 6.51
C GLN A 120 -8.89 1.85 6.57
N LEU A 121 -7.68 1.68 7.11
CA LEU A 121 -7.08 0.35 7.25
C LEU A 121 -7.92 -0.56 8.14
N ARG A 122 -8.50 -0.03 9.20
CA ARG A 122 -9.35 -0.82 10.10
C ARG A 122 -10.63 -1.33 9.43
N HIS A 123 -11.07 -0.66 8.38
CA HIS A 123 -12.31 -1.01 7.70
C HIS A 123 -12.11 -1.80 6.40
N LEU A 124 -10.86 -2.02 6.00
CA LEU A 124 -10.60 -2.80 4.79
C LEU A 124 -10.84 -4.29 5.03
N PRO A 125 -11.51 -4.96 4.07
CA PRO A 125 -11.54 -6.41 4.10
C PRO A 125 -10.14 -6.93 3.78
N THR A 126 -9.72 -7.96 4.52
CA THR A 126 -8.46 -8.63 4.24
C THR A 126 -8.75 -9.98 3.57
N ALA A 127 -7.71 -10.58 2.98
CA ALA A 127 -7.86 -11.82 2.23
C ALA A 127 -8.41 -12.97 3.09
N ALA A 128 -8.27 -12.87 4.40
CA ALA A 128 -8.72 -13.92 5.32
C ALA A 128 -10.15 -13.71 5.84
N ASP A 129 -10.73 -12.56 5.55
CA ASP A 129 -12.08 -12.25 6.05
C ASP A 129 -13.16 -12.83 5.15
#